data_3173dc46f9cf6bc0ceae5e7e16cb184f
#
_entry.id   3173dc46f9cf6bc0ceae5e7e16cb184f
#
_cell.length_a   1.000
_cell.length_b   1.000
_cell.length_c   1.000
_cell.angle_alpha   90.00
_cell.angle_beta   90.00
_cell.angle_gamma   90.00
#
_symmetry.space_group_name_H-M   'P 1'
#
loop_
_entity.id
_entity.type
_entity.pdbx_description
1 polymer ?
#
loop_
_entity_poly.entity_id
_entity_poly.type
_entity_poly.pdbx_seq_one_letter_code
_entity_poly.pdbx_strand_id
1 'polypeptide(L)'
;MKLTRASSYAIHALVFMAAQKQNRPVASHHIAKARGIPERFLLKVLKPLVSARVLHSIKGPNGGYRLARAPNDITILEILEAVDGPIRGQPTFSEGNGSLNKRLDQICSQAAEQVRKQLQKVRISELMGKN
;
A
#
# COMPACT_ATOMS: atom_id res chain seq x y z
N MET A 1 14.13 -7.35 -1.77
CA MET A 1 12.85 -6.96 -1.18
C MET A 1 11.71 -7.58 -1.99
N LYS A 2 10.72 -8.12 -1.32
CA LYS A 2 9.53 -8.64 -1.97
C LYS A 2 8.31 -7.88 -1.46
N LEU A 3 7.39 -7.60 -2.37
CA LEU A 3 6.08 -7.10 -1.96
C LEU A 3 5.21 -8.27 -1.52
N THR A 4 4.45 -8.07 -0.47
CA THR A 4 3.44 -9.05 -0.07
C THR A 4 2.33 -9.09 -1.11
N ARG A 5 1.56 -10.18 -1.12
CA ARG A 5 0.39 -10.26 -1.99
C ARG A 5 -0.61 -9.15 -1.67
N ALA A 6 -0.81 -8.87 -0.39
CA ALA A 6 -1.71 -7.80 0.05
C ALA A 6 -1.28 -6.44 -0.49
N SER A 7 0.02 -6.11 -0.39
CA SER A 7 0.55 -4.85 -0.92
C SER A 7 0.42 -4.78 -2.44
N SER A 8 0.67 -5.89 -3.14
CA SER A 8 0.47 -5.94 -4.60
C SER A 8 -0.98 -5.69 -4.98
N TYR A 9 -1.91 -6.31 -4.27
CA TYR A 9 -3.35 -6.07 -4.50
C TYR A 9 -3.70 -4.60 -4.27
N ALA A 10 -3.17 -4.01 -3.20
CA ALA A 10 -3.43 -2.60 -2.88
C ALA A 10 -2.95 -1.68 -4.00
N ILE A 11 -1.74 -1.89 -4.48
CA ILE A 11 -1.17 -1.07 -5.55
C ILE A 11 -1.98 -1.21 -6.83
N HIS A 12 -2.33 -2.43 -7.22
CA HIS A 12 -3.17 -2.67 -8.41
C HIS A 12 -4.51 -1.98 -8.30
N ALA A 13 -5.15 -2.07 -7.13
CA ALA A 13 -6.45 -1.42 -6.91
C ALA A 13 -6.34 0.10 -7.01
N LEU A 14 -5.30 0.68 -6.39
CA LEU A 14 -5.09 2.12 -6.42
C LEU A 14 -4.80 2.64 -7.82
N VAL A 15 -3.99 1.94 -8.59
CA VAL A 15 -3.70 2.32 -9.97
C VAL A 15 -4.97 2.25 -10.82
N PHE A 16 -5.81 1.22 -10.61
CA PHE A 16 -7.07 1.10 -11.30
C PHE A 16 -8.01 2.28 -10.96
N MET A 17 -8.11 2.62 -9.68
CA MET A 17 -8.94 3.75 -9.25
C MET A 17 -8.41 5.08 -9.76
N ALA A 18 -7.07 5.22 -9.80
CA ALA A 18 -6.45 6.45 -10.30
C ALA A 18 -6.75 6.71 -11.78
N ALA A 19 -7.01 5.65 -12.54
CA ALA A 19 -7.32 5.76 -13.96
C ALA A 19 -8.79 6.12 -14.22
N GLN A 20 -9.63 6.18 -13.19
CA GLN A 20 -11.05 6.50 -13.37
C GLN A 20 -11.24 7.99 -13.65
N LYS A 21 -12.09 8.29 -14.61
CA LYS A 21 -12.40 9.67 -14.99
C LYS A 21 -13.12 10.37 -13.84
N GLN A 22 -12.69 11.60 -13.54
CA GLN A 22 -13.32 12.45 -12.53
C GLN A 22 -13.32 11.80 -11.14
N ASN A 23 -12.38 10.88 -10.89
CA ASN A 23 -12.25 10.18 -9.61
C ASN A 23 -13.60 9.59 -9.15
N ARG A 24 -14.31 8.93 -10.05
CA ARG A 24 -15.59 8.29 -9.74
C ARG A 24 -15.38 7.10 -8.81
N PRO A 25 -16.29 6.88 -7.84
CA PRO A 25 -16.22 5.70 -7.01
C PRO A 25 -16.34 4.42 -7.84
N VAL A 26 -15.60 3.40 -7.47
CA VAL A 26 -15.62 2.09 -8.13
C VAL A 26 -15.99 1.04 -7.09
N ALA A 27 -16.97 0.21 -7.40
CA ALA A 27 -17.39 -0.87 -6.51
C ALA A 27 -16.25 -1.90 -6.38
N SER A 28 -16.11 -2.48 -5.19
CA SER A 28 -15.02 -3.45 -4.93
C SER A 28 -15.06 -4.64 -5.87
N HIS A 29 -16.25 -5.16 -6.19
CA HIS A 29 -16.35 -6.31 -7.11
C HIS A 29 -15.88 -5.95 -8.52
N HIS A 30 -16.03 -4.70 -8.93
CA HIS A 30 -15.55 -4.21 -10.22
C HIS A 30 -14.02 -4.17 -10.28
N ILE A 31 -13.42 -3.64 -9.22
CA ILE A 31 -11.95 -3.60 -9.09
C ILE A 31 -11.41 -5.02 -9.08
N ALA A 32 -12.01 -5.88 -8.27
CA ALA A 32 -11.59 -7.28 -8.14
C ALA A 32 -11.62 -8.00 -9.49
N LYS A 33 -12.70 -7.86 -10.23
CA LYS A 33 -12.86 -8.48 -11.54
C LYS A 33 -11.84 -7.93 -12.54
N ALA A 34 -11.67 -6.60 -12.56
CA ALA A 34 -10.77 -5.95 -13.51
C ALA A 34 -9.31 -6.33 -13.30
N ARG A 35 -8.92 -6.61 -12.07
CA ARG A 35 -7.52 -6.90 -11.72
C ARG A 35 -7.26 -8.36 -11.36
N GLY A 36 -8.29 -9.21 -11.42
CA GLY A 36 -8.13 -10.63 -11.09
C GLY A 36 -7.80 -10.87 -9.63
N ILE A 37 -8.35 -10.06 -8.74
CA ILE A 37 -8.13 -10.16 -7.29
C ILE A 37 -9.38 -10.76 -6.65
N PRO A 38 -9.26 -11.78 -5.77
CA PRO A 38 -10.42 -12.27 -5.04
C PRO A 38 -11.02 -11.16 -4.20
N GLU A 39 -12.33 -10.92 -4.32
CA GLU A 39 -12.97 -9.77 -3.71
C GLU A 39 -12.78 -9.71 -2.19
N ARG A 40 -12.90 -10.85 -1.51
CA ARG A 40 -12.76 -10.86 -0.06
C ARG A 40 -11.37 -10.43 0.41
N PHE A 41 -10.32 -10.76 -0.35
CA PHE A 41 -8.96 -10.32 -0.05
C PHE A 41 -8.77 -8.85 -0.39
N LEU A 42 -9.40 -8.40 -1.48
CA LEU A 42 -9.36 -6.99 -1.83
C LEU A 42 -9.98 -6.14 -0.73
N LEU A 43 -11.14 -6.55 -0.19
CA LEU A 43 -11.79 -5.80 0.89
C LEU A 43 -10.89 -5.67 2.12
N LYS A 44 -10.10 -6.70 2.42
CA LYS A 44 -9.16 -6.66 3.54
C LYS A 44 -8.05 -5.62 3.36
N VAL A 45 -7.63 -5.35 2.12
CA VAL A 45 -6.59 -4.34 1.87
C VAL A 45 -7.18 -2.95 1.67
N LEU A 46 -8.42 -2.84 1.19
CA LEU A 46 -9.07 -1.54 1.05
C LEU A 46 -9.37 -0.88 2.40
N LYS A 47 -9.72 -1.68 3.40
CA LYS A 47 -10.06 -1.16 4.73
C LYS A 47 -8.93 -0.35 5.37
N PRO A 48 -7.69 -0.87 5.49
CA PRO A 48 -6.61 -0.07 6.05
C PRO A 48 -6.26 1.15 5.21
N LEU A 49 -6.48 1.11 3.90
CA LEU A 49 -6.25 2.27 3.04
C LEU A 49 -7.28 3.39 3.30
N VAL A 50 -8.52 3.02 3.61
CA VAL A 50 -9.53 4.00 4.04
C VAL A 50 -9.12 4.60 5.39
N SER A 51 -8.69 3.76 6.33
CA SER A 51 -8.23 4.23 7.65
C SER A 51 -7.04 5.17 7.54
N ALA A 52 -6.13 4.92 6.60
CA ALA A 52 -4.96 5.76 6.35
C ALA A 52 -5.28 7.02 5.53
N ARG A 53 -6.54 7.23 5.17
CA ARG A 53 -7.00 8.37 4.39
C ARG A 53 -6.38 8.45 2.98
N VAL A 54 -6.05 7.29 2.45
CA VAL A 54 -5.63 7.15 1.05
C VAL A 54 -6.86 6.99 0.16
N LEU A 55 -7.89 6.33 0.68
CA LEU A 55 -9.14 6.10 -0.02
C LEU A 55 -10.33 6.65 0.76
N HIS A 56 -11.39 7.00 0.02
CA HIS A 56 -12.72 7.23 0.57
C HIS A 56 -13.62 6.05 0.22
N SER A 57 -14.44 5.64 1.18
CA SER A 57 -15.52 4.68 0.97
C SER A 57 -16.81 5.46 0.83
N ILE A 58 -17.48 5.31 -0.31
CA ILE A 58 -18.71 6.03 -0.63
C ILE A 58 -19.87 5.04 -0.61
N LYS A 59 -20.85 5.29 0.23
CA LYS A 59 -22.03 4.42 0.35
C LYS A 59 -23.08 4.76 -0.69
N GLY A 60 -24.01 3.84 -0.92
CA GLY A 60 -25.14 4.04 -1.80
C GLY A 60 -25.04 3.26 -3.10
N PRO A 61 -26.07 3.36 -3.97
CA PRO A 61 -26.13 2.56 -5.20
C PRO A 61 -25.05 2.89 -6.21
N ASN A 62 -24.52 4.11 -6.19
CA ASN A 62 -23.41 4.51 -7.06
C ASN A 62 -22.12 4.66 -6.25
N GLY A 63 -22.05 3.97 -5.12
CA GLY A 63 -20.90 4.05 -4.23
C GLY A 63 -19.77 3.10 -4.60
N GLY A 64 -18.81 3.01 -3.71
CA GLY A 64 -17.61 2.20 -3.87
C GLY A 64 -16.43 2.91 -3.24
N TYR A 65 -15.28 2.81 -3.88
CA TYR A 65 -14.04 3.40 -3.38
C TYR A 65 -13.46 4.35 -4.41
N ARG A 66 -12.85 5.40 -3.92
CA ARG A 66 -12.14 6.35 -4.78
C ARG A 66 -10.94 6.90 -4.02
N LEU A 67 -10.01 7.49 -4.74
CA LEU A 67 -8.84 8.11 -4.13
C LEU A 67 -9.26 9.31 -3.29
N ALA A 68 -8.70 9.43 -2.08
CA ALA A 68 -8.93 10.58 -1.20
C ALA A 68 -8.03 11.76 -1.56
N ARG A 69 -6.95 11.48 -2.30
CA ARG A 69 -5.97 12.49 -2.71
C ARG A 69 -5.56 12.22 -4.16
N ALA A 70 -4.96 13.20 -4.80
CA ALA A 70 -4.47 13.03 -6.16
C ALA A 70 -3.40 11.93 -6.23
N PRO A 71 -3.31 11.19 -7.34
CA PRO A 71 -2.28 10.13 -7.47
C PRO A 71 -0.86 10.64 -7.23
N ASN A 72 -0.59 11.89 -7.56
CA ASN A 72 0.73 12.50 -7.33
C ASN A 72 1.02 12.78 -5.86
N ASP A 73 0.01 12.71 -4.99
CA ASP A 73 0.14 12.97 -3.56
C ASP A 73 0.12 11.69 -2.72
N ILE A 74 0.06 10.54 -3.36
CA ILE A 74 0.03 9.24 -2.67
C ILE A 74 1.35 8.53 -2.94
N THR A 75 2.10 8.22 -1.87
CA THR A 75 3.38 7.52 -2.00
C THR A 75 3.22 6.02 -1.86
N ILE A 76 4.13 5.27 -2.48
CA ILE A 76 4.17 3.81 -2.31
C ILE A 76 4.43 3.46 -0.85
N LEU A 77 5.28 4.22 -0.16
CA LEU A 77 5.57 3.97 1.26
C LEU A 77 4.30 3.94 2.10
N GLU A 78 3.43 4.95 1.97
CA GLU A 78 2.22 5.00 2.81
C GLU A 78 1.26 3.87 2.48
N ILE A 79 1.22 3.41 1.24
CA ILE A 79 0.39 2.25 0.86
C ILE A 79 0.91 0.99 1.55
N LEU A 80 2.21 0.72 1.43
CA LEU A 80 2.82 -0.48 2.00
C LEU A 80 2.68 -0.48 3.52
N GLU A 81 2.90 0.66 4.16
CA GLU A 81 2.80 0.75 5.62
C GLU A 81 1.35 0.68 6.11
N ALA A 82 0.39 1.13 5.33
CA ALA A 82 -1.02 1.01 5.69
C ALA A 82 -1.46 -0.46 5.65
N VAL A 83 -0.99 -1.23 4.68
CA VAL A 83 -1.41 -2.61 4.46
C VAL A 83 -0.61 -3.61 5.29
N ASP A 84 0.70 -3.46 5.33
CA ASP A 84 1.61 -4.41 5.98
C ASP A 84 2.17 -3.94 7.32
N GLY A 85 1.86 -2.70 7.72
CA GLY A 85 2.44 -2.10 8.90
C GLY A 85 3.78 -1.41 8.61
N PRO A 86 4.33 -0.69 9.60
CA PRO A 86 5.56 0.07 9.41
C PRO A 86 6.73 -0.81 8.96
N ILE A 87 7.49 -0.32 8.01
CA ILE A 87 8.71 -0.98 7.56
C ILE A 87 9.77 -0.74 8.62
N ARG A 88 10.12 -1.80 9.34
CA ARG A 88 11.11 -1.77 10.42
C ARG A 88 12.15 -2.82 10.18
N GLY A 89 13.39 -2.47 10.47
CA GLY A 89 14.47 -3.46 10.45
C GLY A 89 14.57 -4.12 11.79
N GLN A 90 14.08 -5.37 11.89
CA GLN A 90 14.23 -6.16 13.11
C GLN A 90 14.72 -7.55 12.73
N PRO A 91 15.75 -8.07 13.41
CA PRO A 91 16.12 -9.45 13.21
C PRO A 91 15.01 -10.36 13.75
N THR A 92 14.78 -11.47 13.06
CA THR A 92 13.73 -12.43 13.45
C THR A 92 14.13 -13.25 14.67
N PHE A 93 15.39 -13.24 15.04
CA PHE A 93 15.92 -13.98 16.17
C PHE A 93 16.67 -13.02 17.09
N SER A 94 16.23 -12.87 18.32
CA SER A 94 16.90 -12.04 19.30
C SER A 94 16.91 -12.73 20.64
N GLU A 95 17.90 -13.58 20.87
CA GLU A 95 18.13 -14.17 22.17
C GLU A 95 19.26 -13.42 22.87
N GLY A 96 18.97 -12.95 24.09
CA GLY A 96 19.93 -12.30 24.92
C GLY A 96 20.25 -10.87 24.53
N ASN A 97 21.16 -10.26 25.29
CA ASN A 97 21.58 -8.86 25.12
C ASN A 97 22.98 -8.78 24.52
N GLY A 98 23.32 -9.70 23.61
CA GLY A 98 24.65 -9.73 23.03
C GLY A 98 24.93 -8.58 22.09
N SER A 99 26.20 -8.24 21.92
CA SER A 99 26.63 -7.18 21.01
C SER A 99 26.29 -7.52 19.56
N LEU A 100 26.20 -8.80 19.20
CA LEU A 100 25.79 -9.21 17.86
C LEU A 100 24.36 -8.78 17.56
N ASN A 101 23.43 -8.99 18.50
CA ASN A 101 22.03 -8.59 18.31
C ASN A 101 21.90 -7.08 18.13
N LYS A 102 22.67 -6.30 18.89
CA LYS A 102 22.65 -4.84 18.73
C LYS A 102 23.16 -4.41 17.37
N ARG A 103 24.21 -5.07 16.86
CA ARG A 103 24.74 -4.78 15.52
C ARG A 103 23.74 -5.15 14.43
N LEU A 104 23.07 -6.30 14.58
CA LEU A 104 22.04 -6.72 13.63
C LEU A 104 20.86 -5.75 13.63
N ASP A 105 20.43 -5.29 14.80
CA ASP A 105 19.38 -4.28 14.90
C ASP A 105 19.77 -3.00 14.16
N GLN A 106 21.00 -2.53 14.34
CA GLN A 106 21.48 -1.33 13.68
C GLN A 106 21.50 -1.50 12.16
N ILE A 107 22.04 -2.62 11.69
CA ILE A 107 22.13 -2.93 10.26
C ILE A 107 20.73 -2.99 9.65
N CYS A 108 19.81 -3.72 10.29
CA CYS A 108 18.45 -3.87 9.79
C CYS A 108 17.69 -2.53 9.82
N SER A 109 17.89 -1.73 10.88
CA SER A 109 17.24 -0.43 10.99
C SER A 109 17.74 0.54 9.93
N GLN A 110 19.04 0.54 9.65
CA GLN A 110 19.62 1.37 8.60
C GLN A 110 19.12 0.95 7.23
N ALA A 111 19.05 -0.35 6.97
CA ALA A 111 18.52 -0.88 5.71
C ALA A 111 17.04 -0.51 5.53
N ALA A 112 16.25 -0.66 6.59
CA ALA A 112 14.84 -0.28 6.56
C ALA A 112 14.66 1.21 6.27
N GLU A 113 15.48 2.05 6.88
CA GLU A 113 15.41 3.50 6.66
C GLU A 113 15.73 3.87 5.20
N GLN A 114 16.71 3.20 4.59
CA GLN A 114 17.03 3.41 3.18
C GLN A 114 15.86 2.99 2.28
N VAL A 115 15.23 1.85 2.59
CA VAL A 115 14.06 1.37 1.85
C VAL A 115 12.91 2.38 1.98
N ARG A 116 12.66 2.87 3.20
CA ARG A 116 11.60 3.86 3.44
C ARG A 116 11.82 5.12 2.63
N LYS A 117 13.04 5.65 2.63
CA LYS A 117 13.38 6.85 1.87
C LYS A 117 13.16 6.66 0.38
N GLN A 118 13.55 5.51 -0.14
CA GLN A 118 13.36 5.21 -1.55
C GLN A 118 11.89 5.11 -1.92
N LEU A 119 11.10 4.42 -1.11
CA LEU A 119 9.67 4.21 -1.39
C LEU A 119 8.86 5.50 -1.20
N GLN A 120 9.32 6.42 -0.36
CA GLN A 120 8.66 7.71 -0.14
C GLN A 120 8.77 8.63 -1.35
N LYS A 121 9.74 8.38 -2.22
CA LYS A 121 9.93 9.17 -3.44
C LYS A 121 9.04 8.72 -4.59
N VAL A 122 8.45 7.53 -4.51
CA VAL A 122 7.65 6.97 -5.59
C VAL A 122 6.17 7.28 -5.36
N ARG A 123 5.52 7.86 -6.36
CA ARG A 123 4.11 8.24 -6.31
C ARG A 123 3.29 7.30 -7.15
N ILE A 124 2.01 7.15 -6.80
CA ILE A 124 1.07 6.33 -7.60
C ILE A 124 1.01 6.83 -9.04
N SER A 125 1.09 8.15 -9.24
CA SER A 125 1.08 8.71 -10.59
C SER A 125 2.17 8.15 -11.49
N GLU A 126 3.31 7.77 -10.93
CA GLU A 126 4.42 7.19 -11.69
C GLU A 126 4.16 5.75 -12.13
N LEU A 127 3.19 5.08 -11.50
CA LEU A 127 2.82 3.70 -11.82
C LEU A 127 1.65 3.61 -12.78
N MET A 128 1.01 4.73 -13.09
CA MET A 128 -0.09 4.76 -14.05
C MET A 128 0.46 4.55 -15.45
N GLY A 129 -0.15 3.63 -16.17
CA GLY A 129 0.27 3.32 -17.53
C GLY A 129 -0.02 4.47 -18.49
N LYS A 130 0.83 4.60 -19.50
CA LYS A 130 0.58 5.49 -20.64
C LYS A 130 0.02 4.62 -21.78
N ASN A 131 -1.27 4.47 -21.77
CA ASN A 131 -1.91 3.73 -22.87
C ASN A 131 -2.82 4.63 -23.64
#